data_e6b59102b61cd28df468d1a81cd74087
#
_entry.id   e6b59102b61cd28df468d1a81cd74087
#
_cell.length_a   1.000
_cell.length_b   1.000
_cell.length_c   1.000
_cell.angle_alpha   90.00
_cell.angle_beta   90.00
_cell.angle_gamma   90.00
#
_symmetry.space_group_name_H-M   'P 1'
#
loop_
_entity.id
_entity.type
_entity.pdbx_description
1 polymer ?
#
loop_
_entity_poly.entity_id
_entity_poly.type
_entity_poly.pdbx_seq_one_letter_code
_entity_poly.pdbx_strand_id
1 'polypeptide(L)'
;MRAYRTVLIIAGIAVAFLAVAIETHAQTHEGFIYGKVYTNRNTYTGPIRWGKEEVLWTDLFNAAKTDRTYDKLAPQKKSESWSDYDWDFSSIWENSTTHQFTCQFGNMKEMRMVNDDEVVIKLKNGIEIRVEDDGNDIGEKVQVMDADLGIINIDWENIDKIEFMDTPAKLSQTFGTPIYGTIEGVRKEKYTGYIIWDNDERLATDKLDGDDEDGDVAIEFKDITSIEKRGRGVEVITKSGREVFLTNSNDVNSENRGVFVVSPEVGIIKFTWNAFHKLTLSTPKTTGQAYKDFTAPKLMSGTVSRLDGSDVSGQIVYDIDETIDFEIIEGVENDIEYMLPMKNIKSITPKNYDYSQIDLVNGQSFLLGEGRDVSAKNAGILVFVKGKKDPVFITWRRINQITFN
;
A
#
# COMPACT_ATOMS: atom_id res chain seq x y z
N MET A 1 62.87 41.77 57.78
CA MET A 1 61.46 41.96 57.55
C MET A 1 61.17 41.50 56.14
N ARG A 2 60.55 40.35 55.98
CA ARG A 2 60.26 39.73 54.68
C ARG A 2 58.81 39.99 54.35
N ALA A 3 58.52 40.63 53.21
CA ALA A 3 57.16 40.80 52.64
C ALA A 3 56.82 39.61 51.78
N TYR A 4 55.70 38.91 52.07
CA TYR A 4 55.14 37.86 51.26
C TYR A 4 54.16 38.50 50.26
N ARG A 5 54.42 38.32 48.97
CA ARG A 5 53.52 38.63 47.90
C ARG A 5 52.62 37.41 47.68
N THR A 6 51.31 37.55 47.89
CA THR A 6 50.34 36.60 47.58
C THR A 6 49.90 36.78 46.10
N VAL A 7 50.16 35.80 45.25
CA VAL A 7 49.68 35.77 43.86
C VAL A 7 48.36 35.07 43.84
N LEU A 8 47.28 35.79 43.51
CA LEU A 8 45.97 35.19 43.22
C LEU A 8 45.95 34.67 41.76
N ILE A 9 45.80 33.35 41.60
CA ILE A 9 45.57 32.73 40.33
C ILE A 9 44.04 32.62 40.15
N ILE A 10 43.44 33.41 39.24
CA ILE A 10 42.08 33.31 38.86
C ILE A 10 42.06 32.28 37.75
N ALA A 11 41.56 31.04 38.02
CA ALA A 11 41.28 30.04 37.02
C ALA A 11 39.93 30.35 36.41
N GLY A 12 39.94 30.91 35.20
CA GLY A 12 38.73 31.09 34.41
C GLY A 12 38.29 29.75 33.82
N ILE A 13 37.16 29.22 34.29
CA ILE A 13 36.50 28.05 33.66
C ILE A 13 35.71 28.56 32.46
N ALA A 14 36.25 28.34 31.25
CA ALA A 14 35.49 28.54 30.01
C ALA A 14 34.56 27.36 29.84
N VAL A 15 33.27 27.55 30.11
CA VAL A 15 32.22 26.60 29.75
C VAL A 15 31.93 26.76 28.27
N ALA A 16 32.48 25.88 27.46
CA ALA A 16 32.12 25.78 26.04
C ALA A 16 30.72 25.15 25.92
N PHE A 17 29.72 25.97 25.68
CA PHE A 17 28.42 25.48 25.20
C PHE A 17 28.61 24.93 23.78
N LEU A 18 28.68 23.60 23.64
CA LEU A 18 28.49 22.92 22.38
C LEU A 18 27.00 23.08 22.02
N ALA A 19 26.65 24.10 21.23
CA ALA A 19 25.36 24.15 20.58
C ALA A 19 25.33 23.03 19.54
N VAL A 20 24.77 21.88 19.91
CA VAL A 20 24.37 20.88 18.94
C VAL A 20 23.24 21.54 18.16
N ALA A 21 23.54 22.04 16.98
CA ALA A 21 22.51 22.42 16.01
C ALA A 21 21.74 21.15 15.68
N ILE A 22 20.58 20.97 16.30
CA ILE A 22 19.60 20.03 15.83
C ILE A 22 19.13 20.63 14.50
N GLU A 23 19.68 20.14 13.38
CA GLU A 23 19.11 20.40 12.08
C GLU A 23 17.70 19.79 12.10
N THR A 24 16.72 20.59 12.40
CA THR A 24 15.33 20.27 12.11
C THR A 24 15.20 20.31 10.59
N HIS A 25 15.50 19.18 9.94
CA HIS A 25 15.13 19.04 8.55
C HIS A 25 13.62 19.22 8.49
N ALA A 26 13.17 20.33 7.90
CA ALA A 26 11.77 20.52 7.62
C ALA A 26 11.31 19.32 6.79
N GLN A 27 10.25 18.67 7.24
CA GLN A 27 9.67 17.53 6.54
C GLN A 27 9.41 17.91 5.09
N THR A 28 9.87 17.10 4.12
CA THR A 28 9.57 17.33 2.70
C THR A 28 8.16 16.90 2.39
N HIS A 29 7.51 17.55 1.42
CA HIS A 29 6.14 17.24 1.01
C HIS A 29 6.06 16.28 -0.19
N GLU A 30 7.19 15.72 -0.63
CA GLU A 30 7.32 14.93 -1.86
C GLU A 30 6.46 13.65 -1.87
N GLY A 31 5.95 13.20 -0.72
CA GLY A 31 5.11 12.00 -0.61
C GLY A 31 3.65 12.21 -0.98
N PHE A 32 3.17 13.45 -1.13
CA PHE A 32 1.78 13.71 -1.50
C PHE A 32 1.53 13.51 -2.98
N ILE A 33 0.34 13.01 -3.35
CA ILE A 33 -0.14 13.02 -4.73
C ILE A 33 -0.18 14.46 -5.21
N TYR A 34 0.39 14.71 -6.39
CA TYR A 34 0.47 16.05 -6.99
C TYR A 34 0.26 15.97 -8.50
N GLY A 35 -0.47 16.91 -9.05
CA GLY A 35 -0.71 16.88 -10.49
C GLY A 35 -1.54 18.02 -11.01
N LYS A 36 -1.96 17.87 -12.26
CA LYS A 36 -2.88 18.73 -12.97
C LYS A 36 -4.17 18.01 -13.26
N VAL A 37 -5.27 18.57 -12.81
CA VAL A 37 -6.62 18.10 -13.11
C VAL A 37 -7.21 19.02 -14.17
N TYR A 38 -7.49 18.45 -15.33
CA TYR A 38 -8.12 19.12 -16.46
C TYR A 38 -9.61 18.86 -16.42
N THR A 39 -10.36 19.92 -16.47
CA THR A 39 -11.81 19.87 -16.60
C THR A 39 -12.24 20.52 -17.92
N ASN A 40 -13.48 20.35 -18.31
CA ASN A 40 -14.05 20.99 -19.50
C ASN A 40 -13.97 22.53 -19.50
N ARG A 41 -13.60 23.17 -18.38
CA ARG A 41 -13.56 24.64 -18.23
C ARG A 41 -12.22 25.17 -17.78
N ASN A 42 -11.54 24.47 -16.89
CA ASN A 42 -10.36 24.96 -16.19
C ASN A 42 -9.32 23.86 -16.02
N THR A 43 -8.13 24.27 -15.60
CA THR A 43 -7.06 23.34 -15.16
C THR A 43 -6.60 23.80 -13.78
N TYR A 44 -6.56 22.86 -12.85
CA TYR A 44 -6.10 23.09 -11.48
C TYR A 44 -4.80 22.33 -11.23
N THR A 45 -3.87 22.92 -10.47
CA THR A 45 -2.56 22.32 -10.20
C THR A 45 -2.25 22.39 -8.71
N GLY A 46 -1.96 21.25 -8.11
CA GLY A 46 -1.65 21.19 -6.68
C GLY A 46 -1.61 19.77 -6.12
N PRO A 47 -1.46 19.65 -4.79
CA PRO A 47 -1.73 18.41 -4.10
C PRO A 47 -3.14 17.91 -4.36
N ILE A 48 -3.27 16.60 -4.56
CA ILE A 48 -4.54 15.95 -4.89
C ILE A 48 -4.94 15.06 -3.70
N ARG A 49 -6.22 15.13 -3.33
CA ARG A 49 -6.88 14.16 -2.46
C ARG A 49 -7.98 13.48 -3.25
N TRP A 50 -7.94 12.16 -3.29
CA TRP A 50 -8.89 11.33 -4.00
C TRP A 50 -9.96 10.86 -3.03
N GLY A 51 -11.21 11.00 -3.38
CA GLY A 51 -12.29 10.75 -2.45
C GLY A 51 -12.12 11.59 -1.18
N LYS A 52 -12.18 10.95 -0.04
CA LYS A 52 -11.89 11.55 1.26
C LYS A 52 -10.58 11.00 1.87
N GLU A 53 -9.95 10.09 1.19
CA GLU A 53 -8.98 9.17 1.78
C GLU A 53 -7.58 9.31 1.18
N GLU A 54 -7.38 9.08 -0.12
CA GLU A 54 -6.06 8.94 -0.72
C GLU A 54 -5.38 10.30 -0.93
N VAL A 55 -4.20 10.44 -0.36
CA VAL A 55 -3.37 11.66 -0.42
C VAL A 55 -1.91 11.40 -0.74
N LEU A 56 -1.44 10.14 -0.57
CA LEU A 56 -0.04 9.77 -0.72
C LEU A 56 0.19 8.98 -2.01
N TRP A 57 1.38 9.10 -2.59
CA TRP A 57 1.78 8.30 -3.76
C TRP A 57 1.72 6.80 -3.53
N THR A 58 1.81 6.36 -2.28
CA THR A 58 1.71 4.95 -1.87
C THR A 58 0.29 4.46 -1.67
N ASP A 59 -0.70 5.35 -1.66
CA ASP A 59 -2.10 4.96 -1.56
C ASP A 59 -2.53 4.22 -2.82
N LEU A 60 -3.52 3.36 -2.69
CA LEU A 60 -3.98 2.48 -3.76
C LEU A 60 -5.14 3.12 -4.51
N PHE A 61 -5.15 2.89 -5.80
CA PHE A 61 -6.31 3.08 -6.67
C PHE A 61 -6.82 1.69 -7.08
N ASN A 62 -8.09 1.44 -6.89
CA ASN A 62 -8.75 0.17 -7.10
C ASN A 62 -9.83 0.29 -8.19
N ALA A 63 -9.86 -0.68 -9.09
CA ALA A 63 -10.83 -0.77 -10.18
C ALA A 63 -10.82 -2.19 -10.77
N ALA A 64 -11.63 -2.46 -11.79
CA ALA A 64 -11.62 -3.71 -12.53
C ALA A 64 -10.93 -3.57 -13.89
N LYS A 65 -10.04 -4.51 -14.27
CA LYS A 65 -9.46 -4.57 -15.63
C LYS A 65 -10.51 -4.98 -16.64
N THR A 66 -10.55 -4.30 -17.78
CA THR A 66 -11.43 -4.68 -18.90
C THR A 66 -10.77 -5.69 -19.86
N ASP A 67 -9.43 -5.79 -19.85
CA ASP A 67 -8.67 -6.71 -20.72
C ASP A 67 -8.63 -8.14 -20.14
N ARG A 68 -9.12 -9.09 -20.93
CA ARG A 68 -9.16 -10.53 -20.61
C ARG A 68 -8.41 -11.36 -21.65
N THR A 69 -7.34 -10.81 -22.19
CA THR A 69 -6.57 -11.45 -23.27
C THR A 69 -5.99 -12.78 -22.81
N TYR A 70 -5.53 -12.88 -21.58
CA TYR A 70 -4.88 -14.08 -21.06
C TYR A 70 -5.83 -15.21 -20.71
N ASP A 71 -7.08 -14.93 -20.39
CA ASP A 71 -8.12 -15.94 -20.14
C ASP A 71 -8.27 -16.92 -21.32
N LYS A 72 -8.11 -16.41 -22.53
CA LYS A 72 -8.24 -17.18 -23.76
C LYS A 72 -7.05 -18.11 -24.04
N LEU A 73 -5.93 -17.87 -23.36
CA LEU A 73 -4.68 -18.65 -23.51
C LEU A 73 -4.58 -19.78 -22.49
N ALA A 74 -5.41 -19.77 -21.44
CA ALA A 74 -5.54 -20.89 -20.54
C ALA A 74 -6.28 -22.05 -21.22
N PRO A 75 -5.91 -23.31 -20.97
CA PRO A 75 -6.57 -24.46 -21.55
C PRO A 75 -8.04 -24.52 -21.13
N GLN A 76 -8.96 -24.30 -22.05
CA GLN A 76 -10.38 -24.56 -21.81
C GLN A 76 -10.61 -26.07 -21.67
N LYS A 77 -11.35 -26.50 -20.67
CA LYS A 77 -11.72 -27.90 -20.48
C LYS A 77 -12.39 -28.46 -21.75
N LYS A 78 -11.70 -29.37 -22.43
CA LYS A 78 -12.42 -30.33 -23.28
C LYS A 78 -13.00 -31.38 -22.35
N SER A 79 -14.32 -31.50 -22.35
CA SER A 79 -15.02 -32.59 -21.70
C SER A 79 -14.70 -33.91 -22.43
N GLU A 80 -13.66 -34.62 -22.01
CA GLU A 80 -13.47 -36.03 -22.39
C GLU A 80 -12.75 -36.78 -21.27
N SER A 81 -13.48 -37.81 -20.80
CA SER A 81 -13.00 -39.01 -20.10
C SER A 81 -12.52 -38.90 -18.67
N TRP A 82 -13.30 -39.50 -17.81
CA TRP A 82 -13.06 -39.87 -16.44
C TRP A 82 -11.81 -40.73 -16.25
N SER A 83 -10.74 -40.18 -15.76
CA SER A 83 -9.81 -40.87 -14.81
C SER A 83 -8.90 -39.85 -14.18
N ASP A 84 -8.86 -39.85 -12.83
CA ASP A 84 -8.05 -39.08 -11.93
C ASP A 84 -8.53 -37.67 -11.55
N TYR A 85 -9.25 -37.60 -10.44
CA TYR A 85 -9.41 -36.45 -9.52
C TYR A 85 -9.20 -35.06 -10.14
N ASP A 86 -9.97 -34.70 -11.14
CA ASP A 86 -10.04 -33.34 -11.66
C ASP A 86 -11.11 -32.56 -10.91
N TRP A 87 -10.66 -31.66 -10.06
CA TRP A 87 -11.49 -30.64 -9.48
C TRP A 87 -12.06 -29.76 -10.59
N ASP A 88 -13.35 -29.47 -10.46
CA ASP A 88 -14.14 -28.72 -11.42
C ASP A 88 -13.63 -27.27 -11.58
N PHE A 89 -12.77 -27.04 -12.59
CA PHE A 89 -12.32 -25.71 -12.98
C PHE A 89 -13.45 -24.79 -13.45
N SER A 90 -14.63 -25.34 -13.78
CA SER A 90 -15.78 -24.54 -14.22
C SER A 90 -16.26 -23.61 -13.10
N SER A 91 -16.17 -24.04 -11.83
CA SER A 91 -16.58 -23.23 -10.70
C SER A 91 -15.64 -22.05 -10.41
N ILE A 92 -14.37 -22.14 -10.82
CA ILE A 92 -13.40 -21.04 -10.68
C ILE A 92 -13.70 -19.96 -11.73
N TRP A 93 -14.14 -20.38 -12.94
CA TRP A 93 -14.48 -19.46 -14.03
C TRP A 93 -15.88 -18.87 -13.94
N GLU A 94 -16.81 -19.55 -13.23
CA GLU A 94 -18.19 -19.09 -13.06
C GLU A 94 -18.38 -18.07 -11.93
N ASN A 95 -17.44 -17.96 -10.98
CA ASN A 95 -17.63 -17.18 -9.75
C ASN A 95 -16.74 -15.96 -9.54
N SER A 96 -15.83 -15.62 -10.44
CA SER A 96 -15.19 -14.30 -10.38
C SER A 96 -14.53 -13.95 -11.71
N THR A 97 -15.20 -13.19 -12.45
CA THR A 97 -14.71 -12.71 -13.74
C THR A 97 -14.24 -11.27 -13.68
N THR A 98 -14.06 -10.72 -12.51
CA THR A 98 -13.51 -9.39 -12.36
C THR A 98 -12.01 -9.52 -12.07
N HIS A 99 -11.18 -9.21 -13.06
CA HIS A 99 -9.74 -9.04 -12.84
C HIS A 99 -9.55 -7.72 -12.09
N GLN A 100 -9.12 -7.82 -10.86
CA GLN A 100 -8.93 -6.65 -10.01
C GLN A 100 -7.71 -5.85 -10.49
N PHE A 101 -7.84 -4.54 -10.54
CA PHE A 101 -6.75 -3.63 -10.80
C PHE A 101 -6.47 -2.83 -9.53
N THR A 102 -5.35 -3.10 -8.90
CA THR A 102 -4.87 -2.34 -7.74
C THR A 102 -3.53 -1.73 -8.07
N CYS A 103 -3.42 -0.41 -7.99
CA CYS A 103 -2.23 0.32 -8.39
C CYS A 103 -1.94 1.47 -7.43
N GLN A 104 -0.70 1.58 -6.93
CA GLN A 104 -0.30 2.78 -6.20
C GLN A 104 -0.29 3.99 -7.15
N PHE A 105 -0.83 5.14 -6.69
CA PHE A 105 -0.87 6.38 -7.48
C PHE A 105 0.51 6.75 -8.06
N GLY A 106 1.58 6.45 -7.33
CA GLY A 106 2.95 6.71 -7.76
C GLY A 106 3.40 5.99 -9.04
N ASN A 107 2.71 4.93 -9.47
CA ASN A 107 3.01 4.22 -10.72
C ASN A 107 2.33 4.84 -11.95
N MET A 108 1.32 5.69 -11.73
CA MET A 108 0.55 6.32 -12.80
C MET A 108 1.25 7.57 -13.33
N LYS A 109 1.15 7.80 -14.62
CA LYS A 109 1.59 9.03 -15.28
C LYS A 109 0.41 9.93 -15.65
N GLU A 110 -0.69 9.32 -16.08
CA GLU A 110 -1.88 10.01 -16.55
C GLU A 110 -3.09 9.11 -16.34
N MET A 111 -4.22 9.70 -16.02
CA MET A 111 -5.52 9.07 -16.05
C MET A 111 -6.42 9.89 -16.99
N ARG A 112 -7.08 9.23 -17.93
CA ARG A 112 -7.97 9.87 -18.91
C ARG A 112 -9.36 9.23 -18.82
N MET A 113 -10.35 10.05 -18.62
CA MET A 113 -11.74 9.63 -18.55
C MET A 113 -12.22 9.19 -19.93
N VAL A 114 -12.89 8.04 -20.01
CA VAL A 114 -13.54 7.53 -21.22
C VAL A 114 -15.04 7.83 -21.14
N ASN A 115 -15.63 7.57 -19.99
CA ASN A 115 -16.98 7.90 -19.57
C ASN A 115 -17.01 7.93 -18.03
N ASP A 116 -18.22 7.98 -17.45
CA ASP A 116 -18.39 8.08 -15.99
C ASP A 116 -17.89 6.84 -15.23
N ASP A 117 -17.92 5.67 -15.89
CA ASP A 117 -17.61 4.38 -15.27
C ASP A 117 -16.29 3.77 -15.79
N GLU A 118 -15.55 4.44 -16.69
CA GLU A 118 -14.40 3.85 -17.36
C GLU A 118 -13.27 4.86 -17.57
N VAL A 119 -12.04 4.47 -17.26
CA VAL A 119 -10.85 5.28 -17.45
C VAL A 119 -9.72 4.50 -18.15
N VAL A 120 -8.83 5.24 -18.80
CA VAL A 120 -7.54 4.73 -19.28
C VAL A 120 -6.44 5.29 -18.40
N ILE A 121 -5.73 4.41 -17.72
CA ILE A 121 -4.57 4.71 -16.91
C ILE A 121 -3.32 4.50 -17.75
N LYS A 122 -2.52 5.54 -17.91
CA LYS A 122 -1.20 5.46 -18.52
C LYS A 122 -0.13 5.38 -17.45
N LEU A 123 0.64 4.32 -17.48
CA LEU A 123 1.75 4.08 -16.55
C LEU A 123 3.01 4.86 -16.96
N LYS A 124 3.98 4.95 -16.04
CA LYS A 124 5.27 5.63 -16.30
C LYS A 124 6.08 5.02 -17.44
N ASN A 125 5.91 3.74 -17.75
CA ASN A 125 6.54 3.06 -18.89
C ASN A 125 5.80 3.28 -20.22
N GLY A 126 4.64 3.96 -20.20
CA GLY A 126 3.81 4.24 -21.35
C GLY A 126 2.76 3.19 -21.68
N ILE A 127 2.69 2.08 -20.94
CA ILE A 127 1.60 1.10 -21.04
C ILE A 127 0.29 1.80 -20.64
N GLU A 128 -0.75 1.56 -21.42
CA GLU A 128 -2.12 2.02 -21.13
C GLU A 128 -2.96 0.82 -20.70
N ILE A 129 -3.64 0.96 -19.58
CA ILE A 129 -4.55 -0.04 -19.02
C ILE A 129 -5.93 0.60 -18.95
N ARG A 130 -6.92 -0.08 -19.50
CA ARG A 130 -8.31 0.33 -19.43
C ARG A 130 -8.96 -0.39 -18.25
N VAL A 131 -9.60 0.38 -17.38
CA VAL A 131 -10.27 -0.11 -16.18
C VAL A 131 -11.67 0.49 -16.07
N GLU A 132 -12.54 -0.26 -15.42
CA GLU A 132 -13.94 0.10 -15.19
C GLU A 132 -14.24 0.13 -13.69
N ASP A 133 -15.30 0.81 -13.32
CA ASP A 133 -15.78 0.92 -11.95
C ASP A 133 -16.10 -0.47 -11.37
N ASP A 134 -15.63 -0.70 -10.16
CA ASP A 134 -15.94 -1.88 -9.34
C ASP A 134 -16.56 -1.49 -7.98
N GLY A 135 -17.02 -0.22 -7.87
CA GLY A 135 -17.62 0.35 -6.67
C GLY A 135 -16.64 0.99 -5.69
N ASN A 136 -15.38 1.24 -6.13
CA ASN A 136 -14.35 1.86 -5.28
C ASN A 136 -13.99 3.28 -5.78
N ASP A 137 -12.85 3.44 -6.48
CA ASP A 137 -12.21 4.75 -6.68
C ASP A 137 -12.68 5.52 -7.93
N ILE A 138 -13.29 4.83 -8.90
CA ILE A 138 -13.90 5.49 -10.06
C ILE A 138 -15.23 6.13 -9.62
N GLY A 139 -15.47 7.37 -10.05
CA GLY A 139 -16.66 8.11 -9.63
C GLY A 139 -16.47 8.99 -8.39
N GLU A 140 -15.34 8.84 -7.68
CA GLU A 140 -15.07 9.60 -6.47
C GLU A 140 -14.74 11.09 -6.77
N LYS A 141 -15.05 11.97 -5.81
CA LYS A 141 -14.69 13.38 -5.89
C LYS A 141 -13.18 13.55 -5.75
N VAL A 142 -12.62 14.43 -6.57
CA VAL A 142 -11.21 14.78 -6.49
C VAL A 142 -11.08 16.19 -5.91
N GLN A 143 -10.26 16.32 -4.87
CA GLN A 143 -9.88 17.63 -4.31
C GLN A 143 -8.50 18.02 -4.83
N VAL A 144 -8.36 19.27 -5.28
CA VAL A 144 -7.06 19.86 -5.62
C VAL A 144 -6.83 21.06 -4.73
N MET A 145 -5.68 21.11 -4.08
CA MET A 145 -5.28 22.28 -3.30
C MET A 145 -4.49 23.22 -4.20
N ASP A 146 -5.21 24.07 -4.89
CA ASP A 146 -4.64 25.07 -5.80
C ASP A 146 -4.00 26.23 -5.01
N ALA A 147 -2.83 26.69 -5.45
CA ALA A 147 -2.06 27.69 -4.72
C ALA A 147 -2.76 29.05 -4.61
N ASP A 148 -3.59 29.40 -5.59
CA ASP A 148 -4.27 30.70 -5.66
C ASP A 148 -5.71 30.63 -5.16
N LEU A 149 -6.39 29.50 -5.39
CA LEU A 149 -7.82 29.34 -5.15
C LEU A 149 -8.14 28.54 -3.88
N GLY A 150 -7.14 27.89 -3.26
CA GLY A 150 -7.35 27.00 -2.12
C GLY A 150 -7.88 25.62 -2.54
N ILE A 151 -8.71 25.00 -1.71
CA ILE A 151 -9.26 23.68 -1.99
C ILE A 151 -10.39 23.78 -3.00
N ILE A 152 -10.21 23.13 -4.15
CA ILE A 152 -11.19 22.96 -5.21
C ILE A 152 -11.72 21.54 -5.15
N ASN A 153 -13.04 21.38 -4.99
CA ASN A 153 -13.72 20.10 -5.08
C ASN A 153 -14.23 19.93 -6.51
N ILE A 154 -13.83 18.86 -7.16
CA ILE A 154 -14.17 18.57 -8.55
C ILE A 154 -14.98 17.29 -8.55
N ASP A 155 -16.21 17.35 -9.03
CA ASP A 155 -17.05 16.18 -9.24
C ASP A 155 -16.51 15.39 -10.44
N TRP A 156 -16.59 14.06 -10.35
CA TRP A 156 -15.99 13.13 -11.30
C TRP A 156 -16.37 13.42 -12.76
N GLU A 157 -17.63 13.64 -13.03
CA GLU A 157 -18.18 13.91 -14.37
C GLU A 157 -17.63 15.21 -15.02
N ASN A 158 -16.94 16.04 -14.25
CA ASN A 158 -16.31 17.27 -14.75
C ASN A 158 -14.83 17.10 -15.10
N ILE A 159 -14.24 15.93 -14.83
CA ILE A 159 -12.83 15.67 -15.07
C ILE A 159 -12.65 15.06 -16.47
N ASP A 160 -11.78 15.67 -17.28
CA ASP A 160 -11.39 15.12 -18.59
C ASP A 160 -10.14 14.22 -18.44
N LYS A 161 -9.17 14.71 -17.64
CA LYS A 161 -7.85 14.07 -17.50
C LYS A 161 -7.15 14.52 -16.22
N ILE A 162 -6.31 13.66 -15.67
CA ILE A 162 -5.37 13.96 -14.59
C ILE A 162 -3.96 13.61 -15.05
N GLU A 163 -3.01 14.56 -14.93
CA GLU A 163 -1.58 14.34 -15.14
C GLU A 163 -0.86 14.34 -13.80
N PHE A 164 -0.23 13.24 -13.45
CA PHE A 164 0.55 13.09 -12.23
C PHE A 164 1.98 13.61 -12.43
N MET A 165 2.51 14.35 -11.46
CA MET A 165 3.78 15.07 -11.55
C MET A 165 4.57 14.96 -10.24
N ASP A 166 5.89 15.19 -10.31
CA ASP A 166 6.71 15.30 -9.11
C ASP A 166 6.17 16.39 -8.17
N THR A 167 6.00 16.02 -6.92
CA THR A 167 5.56 16.93 -5.88
C THR A 167 6.70 17.86 -5.47
N PRO A 168 6.50 19.18 -5.45
CA PRO A 168 7.50 20.10 -4.91
C PRO A 168 7.91 19.73 -3.47
N ALA A 169 9.20 19.80 -3.17
CA ALA A 169 9.72 19.48 -1.84
C ALA A 169 9.11 20.38 -0.74
N LYS A 170 8.68 21.59 -1.12
CA LYS A 170 7.97 22.52 -0.24
C LYS A 170 6.68 22.98 -0.92
N LEU A 171 5.56 22.72 -0.29
CA LEU A 171 4.24 23.21 -0.66
C LEU A 171 3.84 24.32 0.32
N SER A 172 3.12 25.31 -0.18
CA SER A 172 2.57 26.40 0.68
C SER A 172 1.46 25.86 1.59
N GLN A 173 0.73 24.85 1.12
CA GLN A 173 -0.38 24.21 1.81
C GLN A 173 -0.39 22.71 1.50
N THR A 174 -0.86 21.90 2.45
CA THR A 174 -1.06 20.45 2.32
C THR A 174 -2.35 20.06 3.03
N PHE A 175 -2.85 18.87 2.76
CA PHE A 175 -4.01 18.32 3.48
C PHE A 175 -3.71 17.97 4.94
N GLY A 176 -2.46 17.92 5.33
CA GLY A 176 -2.02 17.61 6.69
C GLY A 176 -0.70 16.86 6.71
N THR A 177 -0.32 16.35 7.88
CA THR A 177 0.85 15.48 8.03
C THR A 177 0.38 14.03 8.07
N PRO A 178 0.97 13.09 7.31
CA PRO A 178 0.59 11.69 7.39
C PRO A 178 0.80 11.10 8.78
N ILE A 179 -0.08 10.19 9.19
CA ILE A 179 0.09 9.41 10.42
C ILE A 179 1.29 8.46 10.20
N TYR A 180 2.19 8.41 11.17
CA TYR A 180 3.36 7.54 11.12
C TYR A 180 3.64 6.92 12.48
N GLY A 181 3.99 5.64 12.50
CA GLY A 181 4.23 4.95 13.77
C GLY A 181 4.67 3.51 13.60
N THR A 182 4.69 2.81 14.74
CA THR A 182 4.99 1.39 14.82
C THR A 182 3.77 0.64 15.36
N ILE A 183 3.27 -0.31 14.58
CA ILE A 183 2.28 -1.27 15.04
C ILE A 183 2.99 -2.48 15.65
N GLU A 184 2.49 -2.92 16.78
CA GLU A 184 2.83 -4.20 17.41
C GLU A 184 1.58 -5.11 17.38
N GLY A 185 1.74 -6.31 16.84
CA GLY A 185 0.73 -7.35 16.84
C GLY A 185 0.66 -8.11 18.18
N VAL A 186 -0.40 -8.90 18.35
CA VAL A 186 -0.59 -9.75 19.57
C VAL A 186 0.49 -10.81 19.69
N ARG A 187 1.13 -11.23 18.60
CA ARG A 187 2.24 -12.20 18.60
C ARG A 187 3.61 -11.54 18.55
N LYS A 188 3.68 -10.20 18.78
CA LYS A 188 4.87 -9.39 18.83
C LYS A 188 5.51 -9.07 17.47
N GLU A 189 4.80 -9.27 16.38
CA GLU A 189 5.17 -8.72 15.08
C GLU A 189 5.26 -7.19 15.18
N LYS A 190 6.24 -6.58 14.50
CA LYS A 190 6.42 -5.12 14.52
C LYS A 190 6.71 -4.59 13.14
N TYR A 191 5.92 -3.62 12.74
CA TYR A 191 6.12 -2.89 11.49
C TYR A 191 6.05 -1.39 11.75
N THR A 192 6.96 -0.66 11.11
CA THR A 192 7.02 0.81 11.20
C THR A 192 6.82 1.40 9.82
N GLY A 193 5.94 2.38 9.70
CA GLY A 193 5.64 3.01 8.42
C GLY A 193 4.53 4.06 8.54
N TYR A 194 3.97 4.42 7.39
CA TYR A 194 2.79 5.27 7.33
C TYR A 194 1.57 4.45 7.71
N ILE A 195 0.71 5.03 8.54
CA ILE A 195 -0.43 4.34 9.14
C ILE A 195 -1.70 4.78 8.46
N ILE A 196 -2.57 3.81 8.17
CA ILE A 196 -3.97 4.03 7.84
C ILE A 196 -4.77 3.35 8.96
N TRP A 197 -5.56 4.10 9.68
CA TRP A 197 -6.40 3.60 10.76
C TRP A 197 -7.82 3.44 10.26
N ASP A 198 -8.46 2.33 10.58
CA ASP A 198 -9.84 1.97 10.18
C ASP A 198 -10.13 2.12 8.67
N ASN A 199 -9.09 2.04 7.82
CA ASN A 199 -9.11 2.19 6.37
C ASN A 199 -9.24 3.63 5.84
N ASP A 200 -9.59 4.62 6.63
CA ASP A 200 -9.86 6.00 6.18
C ASP A 200 -9.03 7.09 6.88
N GLU A 201 -8.55 6.94 8.11
CA GLU A 201 -7.71 7.95 8.76
C GLU A 201 -6.24 7.80 8.33
N ARG A 202 -5.72 8.80 7.64
CA ARG A 202 -4.34 8.84 7.12
C ARG A 202 -3.54 10.04 7.58
N LEU A 203 -4.24 11.10 8.02
CA LEU A 203 -3.64 12.37 8.37
C LEU A 203 -3.67 12.61 9.87
N ALA A 204 -2.67 13.29 10.36
CA ALA A 204 -2.55 13.64 11.78
C ALA A 204 -3.69 14.54 12.29
N THR A 205 -4.45 15.16 11.38
CA THR A 205 -5.66 15.94 11.66
C THR A 205 -6.94 15.10 11.68
N ASP A 206 -6.88 13.87 11.18
CA ASP A 206 -8.00 12.95 11.28
C ASP A 206 -8.20 12.55 12.74
N LYS A 207 -9.39 12.07 13.09
CA LYS A 207 -9.77 11.86 14.48
C LYS A 207 -9.97 10.39 14.76
N LEU A 208 -9.58 9.98 15.95
CA LEU A 208 -9.97 8.73 16.56
C LEU A 208 -11.23 9.00 17.36
N ASP A 209 -12.34 8.43 16.96
CA ASP A 209 -13.62 8.60 17.58
C ASP A 209 -13.94 7.45 18.56
N GLY A 210 -14.67 7.77 19.64
CA GLY A 210 -15.11 6.79 20.65
C GLY A 210 -15.83 7.46 21.79
N ASP A 211 -16.31 6.64 22.74
CA ASP A 211 -16.94 7.13 23.98
C ASP A 211 -16.03 6.85 25.16
N ASP A 212 -15.87 7.82 26.04
CA ASP A 212 -15.39 7.60 27.40
C ASP A 212 -16.56 7.52 28.41
N GLU A 213 -16.28 7.63 29.72
CA GLU A 213 -17.32 7.57 30.77
C GLU A 213 -18.29 8.76 30.76
N ASP A 214 -17.85 9.89 30.17
CA ASP A 214 -18.61 11.16 30.16
C ASP A 214 -19.34 11.41 28.82
N GLY A 215 -19.07 10.63 27.77
CA GLY A 215 -19.71 10.73 26.44
C GLY A 215 -18.75 10.66 25.26
N ASP A 216 -19.20 11.20 24.11
CA ASP A 216 -18.47 11.17 22.84
C ASP A 216 -17.13 11.91 22.93
N VAL A 217 -16.06 11.28 22.48
CA VAL A 217 -14.70 11.82 22.45
C VAL A 217 -14.12 11.62 21.06
N ALA A 218 -13.54 12.70 20.51
CA ALA A 218 -12.84 12.71 19.22
C ALA A 218 -11.44 13.31 19.40
N ILE A 219 -10.37 12.49 19.21
CA ILE A 219 -9.00 12.90 19.47
C ILE A 219 -8.25 12.93 18.13
N GLU A 220 -7.71 14.10 17.74
CA GLU A 220 -6.88 14.16 16.54
C GLU A 220 -5.59 13.32 16.72
N PHE A 221 -5.19 12.55 15.70
CA PHE A 221 -4.00 11.69 15.77
C PHE A 221 -2.72 12.46 16.11
N LYS A 222 -2.63 13.75 15.74
CA LYS A 222 -1.50 14.61 16.13
C LYS A 222 -1.32 14.75 17.64
N ASP A 223 -2.38 14.54 18.42
CA ASP A 223 -2.37 14.70 19.88
C ASP A 223 -2.19 13.37 20.63
N ILE A 224 -2.12 12.25 19.89
CA ILE A 224 -1.94 10.90 20.42
C ILE A 224 -0.47 10.52 20.43
N THR A 225 -0.07 9.80 21.48
CA THR A 225 1.25 9.15 21.60
C THR A 225 1.15 7.66 21.30
N SER A 226 0.12 6.99 21.84
CA SER A 226 -0.11 5.57 21.59
C SER A 226 -1.57 5.18 21.76
N ILE A 227 -1.96 4.11 21.05
CA ILE A 227 -3.26 3.46 21.13
C ILE A 227 -2.99 1.99 21.41
N GLU A 228 -3.54 1.45 22.51
CA GLU A 228 -3.35 0.05 22.91
C GLU A 228 -4.70 -0.63 23.10
N LYS A 229 -4.90 -1.78 22.45
CA LYS A 229 -6.14 -2.54 22.59
C LYS A 229 -6.28 -3.09 24.00
N ARG A 230 -7.42 -2.82 24.63
CA ARG A 230 -7.76 -3.23 26.00
C ARG A 230 -9.21 -3.74 26.07
N GLY A 231 -9.37 -5.04 26.19
CA GLY A 231 -10.70 -5.64 26.28
C GLY A 231 -11.58 -5.31 25.06
N ARG A 232 -12.67 -4.56 25.28
CA ARG A 232 -13.64 -4.17 24.23
C ARG A 232 -13.36 -2.81 23.58
N GLY A 233 -12.27 -2.14 23.94
CA GLY A 233 -11.92 -0.82 23.44
C GLY A 233 -10.42 -0.61 23.38
N VAL A 234 -9.99 0.63 23.44
CA VAL A 234 -8.59 1.02 23.43
C VAL A 234 -8.25 1.96 24.59
N GLU A 235 -7.02 1.85 25.09
CA GLU A 235 -6.40 2.82 25.96
C GLU A 235 -5.54 3.77 25.08
N VAL A 236 -5.88 5.04 25.11
CA VAL A 236 -5.20 6.11 24.36
C VAL A 236 -4.35 6.92 25.32
N ILE A 237 -3.06 7.06 25.02
CA ILE A 237 -2.17 7.99 25.73
C ILE A 237 -1.94 9.21 24.83
N THR A 238 -2.31 10.37 25.30
CA THR A 238 -2.11 11.64 24.58
C THR A 238 -0.71 12.18 24.78
N LYS A 239 -0.30 13.16 23.97
CA LYS A 239 0.99 13.88 24.11
C LYS A 239 1.10 14.67 25.42
N SER A 240 -0.04 15.05 26.02
CA SER A 240 -0.06 15.66 27.35
C SER A 240 0.16 14.65 28.51
N GLY A 241 0.17 13.34 28.18
CA GLY A 241 0.26 12.26 29.18
C GLY A 241 -1.08 11.85 29.78
N ARG A 242 -2.21 12.38 29.27
CA ARG A 242 -3.55 11.94 29.71
C ARG A 242 -3.82 10.55 29.13
N GLU A 243 -4.34 9.65 29.96
CA GLU A 243 -4.86 8.35 29.59
C GLU A 243 -6.38 8.45 29.42
N VAL A 244 -6.90 7.93 28.31
CA VAL A 244 -8.34 7.91 28.00
C VAL A 244 -8.68 6.52 27.51
N PHE A 245 -9.73 5.92 28.06
CA PHE A 245 -10.25 4.64 27.58
C PHE A 245 -11.46 4.89 26.69
N LEU A 246 -11.39 4.46 25.42
CA LEU A 246 -12.43 4.67 24.43
C LEU A 246 -13.10 3.36 24.02
N THR A 247 -14.42 3.43 23.80
CA THR A 247 -15.27 2.31 23.37
C THR A 247 -16.33 2.78 22.36
N ASN A 248 -17.19 1.86 21.91
CA ASN A 248 -18.46 2.09 21.18
C ASN A 248 -18.39 2.69 19.76
N SER A 249 -17.22 3.07 19.24
CA SER A 249 -17.05 3.44 17.85
C SER A 249 -16.39 2.28 17.08
N ASN A 250 -16.61 2.21 15.76
CA ASN A 250 -15.87 1.30 14.87
C ASN A 250 -14.35 1.54 14.94
N ASP A 251 -13.90 2.76 15.14
CA ASP A 251 -12.47 3.07 15.27
C ASP A 251 -11.78 2.30 16.39
N VAL A 252 -12.49 1.97 17.45
CA VAL A 252 -11.91 1.48 18.69
C VAL A 252 -12.47 0.12 19.17
N ASN A 253 -13.18 -0.60 18.31
CA ASN A 253 -13.77 -1.90 18.63
C ASN A 253 -13.54 -2.94 17.51
N SER A 254 -14.20 -4.09 17.59
CA SER A 254 -14.06 -5.21 16.64
C SER A 254 -14.66 -4.94 15.25
N GLU A 255 -15.35 -3.83 15.05
CA GLU A 255 -15.88 -3.38 13.76
C GLU A 255 -14.82 -2.57 12.97
N ASN A 256 -13.67 -2.28 13.58
CA ASN A 256 -12.54 -1.65 12.92
C ASN A 256 -12.10 -2.45 11.69
N ARG A 257 -12.07 -1.79 10.54
CA ARG A 257 -11.78 -2.41 9.23
C ARG A 257 -10.31 -2.79 9.04
N GLY A 258 -9.48 -2.52 10.05
CA GLY A 258 -8.07 -2.86 10.11
C GLY A 258 -7.17 -1.66 10.34
N VAL A 259 -5.95 -1.93 10.83
CA VAL A 259 -4.89 -0.93 11.00
C VAL A 259 -3.75 -1.29 10.07
N PHE A 260 -3.47 -0.40 9.13
CA PHE A 260 -2.51 -0.68 8.06
C PHE A 260 -1.18 0.01 8.31
N VAL A 261 -0.10 -0.65 7.89
CA VAL A 261 1.24 -0.07 7.77
C VAL A 261 1.68 -0.12 6.32
N VAL A 262 2.01 1.02 5.75
CA VAL A 262 2.60 1.10 4.41
C VAL A 262 4.12 1.09 4.53
N SER A 263 4.75 0.02 4.02
CA SER A 263 6.20 -0.20 4.01
C SER A 263 6.68 -0.39 2.57
N PRO A 264 7.52 0.49 2.01
CA PRO A 264 8.02 0.33 0.64
C PRO A 264 8.78 -0.98 0.40
N GLU A 265 9.41 -1.54 1.43
CA GLU A 265 10.22 -2.76 1.35
C GLU A 265 9.39 -4.05 1.41
N VAL A 266 8.18 -3.98 1.96
CA VAL A 266 7.27 -5.12 2.09
C VAL A 266 6.08 -4.93 1.17
N GLY A 267 5.35 -3.86 1.35
CA GLY A 267 4.07 -3.55 0.74
C GLY A 267 3.13 -2.93 1.77
N ILE A 268 1.86 -3.27 1.71
CA ILE A 268 0.86 -2.87 2.69
C ILE A 268 0.58 -4.06 3.60
N ILE A 269 0.61 -3.82 4.90
CA ILE A 269 0.41 -4.83 5.93
C ILE A 269 -0.79 -4.38 6.76
N LYS A 270 -1.87 -5.16 6.71
CA LYS A 270 -3.11 -4.87 7.43
C LYS A 270 -3.22 -5.80 8.64
N PHE A 271 -3.21 -5.21 9.79
CA PHE A 271 -3.56 -5.91 11.03
C PHE A 271 -5.07 -5.91 11.17
N THR A 272 -5.69 -7.08 11.14
CA THR A 272 -7.09 -7.18 11.57
C THR A 272 -7.19 -6.76 13.04
N TRP A 273 -8.39 -6.41 13.50
CA TRP A 273 -8.57 -6.07 14.92
C TRP A 273 -8.11 -7.20 15.86
N ASN A 274 -8.21 -8.46 15.45
CA ASN A 274 -7.74 -9.59 16.24
C ASN A 274 -6.21 -9.62 16.37
N ALA A 275 -5.49 -9.30 15.29
CA ALA A 275 -4.04 -9.27 15.27
C ALA A 275 -3.46 -8.01 15.92
N PHE A 276 -4.18 -6.88 15.89
CA PHE A 276 -3.72 -5.62 16.45
C PHE A 276 -3.58 -5.66 17.97
N HIS A 277 -2.47 -5.13 18.49
CA HIS A 277 -2.24 -4.96 19.91
C HIS A 277 -2.00 -3.50 20.28
N LYS A 278 -1.02 -2.84 19.63
CA LYS A 278 -0.63 -1.47 19.97
C LYS A 278 -0.09 -0.70 18.76
N LEU A 279 -0.46 0.58 18.68
CA LEU A 279 0.17 1.57 17.82
C LEU A 279 0.93 2.57 18.70
N THR A 280 2.19 2.83 18.35
CA THR A 280 2.97 3.92 18.94
C THR A 280 3.31 4.92 17.84
N LEU A 281 2.80 6.15 17.98
CA LEU A 281 3.00 7.20 17.00
C LEU A 281 4.38 7.85 17.11
N SER A 282 4.91 8.29 15.98
CA SER A 282 6.17 9.00 15.88
C SER A 282 6.15 9.97 14.70
N THR A 283 7.16 10.82 14.61
CA THR A 283 7.25 11.80 13.52
C THR A 283 8.10 11.21 12.39
N PRO A 284 7.57 11.12 11.15
CA PRO A 284 8.33 10.65 10.01
C PRO A 284 9.34 11.72 9.56
N LYS A 285 10.43 11.29 8.92
CA LYS A 285 11.42 12.20 8.32
C LYS A 285 10.91 12.85 7.03
N THR A 286 10.04 12.14 6.30
CA THR A 286 9.42 12.57 5.03
C THR A 286 7.92 12.37 5.10
N THR A 287 7.16 12.88 4.13
CA THR A 287 5.72 12.64 4.03
C THR A 287 5.36 11.32 3.32
N GLY A 288 6.34 10.57 2.87
CA GLY A 288 6.15 9.33 2.13
C GLY A 288 7.21 9.13 1.06
N GLN A 289 7.03 8.10 0.27
CA GLN A 289 7.81 7.84 -0.93
C GLN A 289 7.50 8.92 -1.98
N ALA A 290 8.52 9.56 -2.54
CA ALA A 290 8.32 10.60 -3.55
C ALA A 290 7.95 9.97 -4.91
N TYR A 291 7.22 10.72 -5.75
CA TYR A 291 6.82 10.26 -7.08
C TYR A 291 7.99 9.77 -7.94
N LYS A 292 9.12 10.46 -7.90
CA LYS A 292 10.36 10.07 -8.62
C LYS A 292 10.94 8.71 -8.18
N ASP A 293 10.61 8.24 -6.96
CA ASP A 293 11.13 6.98 -6.42
C ASP A 293 10.32 5.77 -6.93
N PHE A 294 9.16 6.01 -7.54
CA PHE A 294 8.41 4.99 -8.27
C PHE A 294 9.04 4.81 -9.64
N THR A 295 9.79 3.72 -9.81
CA THR A 295 10.41 3.39 -11.08
C THR A 295 9.39 3.03 -12.15
N ALA A 296 9.76 3.19 -13.43
CA ALA A 296 8.88 2.78 -14.52
C ALA A 296 8.57 1.27 -14.41
N PRO A 297 7.29 0.88 -14.40
CA PRO A 297 6.87 -0.51 -14.27
C PRO A 297 7.47 -1.41 -15.36
N LYS A 298 7.72 -2.68 -15.02
CA LYS A 298 8.29 -3.68 -15.93
C LYS A 298 7.37 -4.87 -16.05
N LEU A 299 7.37 -5.51 -17.21
CA LEU A 299 6.75 -6.81 -17.36
C LEU A 299 7.52 -7.84 -16.53
N MET A 300 6.79 -8.69 -15.83
CA MET A 300 7.38 -9.73 -15.00
C MET A 300 8.11 -10.76 -15.85
N SER A 301 9.25 -11.20 -15.37
CA SER A 301 10.02 -12.30 -15.96
C SER A 301 10.66 -13.16 -14.89
N GLY A 302 10.95 -14.42 -15.23
CA GLY A 302 11.54 -15.32 -14.25
C GLY A 302 11.59 -16.76 -14.73
N THR A 303 11.71 -17.66 -13.77
CA THR A 303 11.78 -19.11 -14.00
C THR A 303 10.76 -19.83 -13.14
N VAL A 304 9.97 -20.69 -13.74
CA VAL A 304 9.06 -21.60 -13.06
C VAL A 304 9.69 -22.98 -13.05
N SER A 305 10.16 -23.42 -11.89
CA SER A 305 10.65 -24.78 -11.64
C SER A 305 9.46 -25.69 -11.34
N ARG A 306 9.36 -26.82 -12.03
CA ARG A 306 8.25 -27.78 -11.89
C ARG A 306 8.63 -28.96 -11.01
N LEU A 307 7.61 -29.62 -10.47
CA LEU A 307 7.81 -30.83 -9.64
C LEU A 307 8.48 -32.01 -10.38
N ASP A 308 8.40 -32.04 -11.71
CA ASP A 308 9.09 -33.02 -12.54
C ASP A 308 10.59 -32.73 -12.77
N GLY A 309 11.11 -31.67 -12.15
CA GLY A 309 12.48 -31.20 -12.24
C GLY A 309 12.81 -30.39 -13.48
N SER A 310 11.81 -30.04 -14.30
CA SER A 310 12.03 -29.20 -15.49
C SER A 310 11.74 -27.74 -15.19
N ASP A 311 12.49 -26.85 -15.84
CA ASP A 311 12.38 -25.41 -15.70
C ASP A 311 11.82 -24.77 -16.98
N VAL A 312 11.02 -23.72 -16.81
CA VAL A 312 10.52 -22.89 -17.90
C VAL A 312 10.81 -21.42 -17.57
N SER A 313 11.61 -20.75 -18.40
CA SER A 313 11.98 -19.35 -18.19
C SER A 313 11.42 -18.45 -19.29
N GLY A 314 10.98 -17.27 -18.91
CA GLY A 314 10.43 -16.28 -19.86
C GLY A 314 9.71 -15.14 -19.17
N GLN A 315 8.87 -14.44 -19.93
CA GLN A 315 7.93 -13.47 -19.39
C GLN A 315 6.78 -14.23 -18.70
N ILE A 316 6.45 -13.80 -17.49
CA ILE A 316 5.45 -14.48 -16.64
C ILE A 316 4.15 -13.68 -16.62
N VAL A 317 3.03 -14.38 -16.77
CA VAL A 317 1.69 -13.93 -16.34
C VAL A 317 1.30 -14.79 -15.16
N TYR A 318 1.21 -14.17 -14.00
CA TYR A 318 0.89 -14.84 -12.74
C TYR A 318 -0.63 -14.87 -12.56
N ASP A 319 -1.16 -15.96 -12.03
CA ASP A 319 -2.60 -16.20 -11.85
C ASP A 319 -3.47 -15.89 -13.10
N ILE A 320 -2.82 -15.90 -14.29
CA ILE A 320 -3.42 -15.54 -15.60
C ILE A 320 -3.90 -14.08 -15.66
N ASP A 321 -3.49 -13.24 -14.70
CA ASP A 321 -3.90 -11.84 -14.57
C ASP A 321 -2.69 -10.90 -14.43
N GLU A 322 -1.82 -11.10 -13.45
CA GLU A 322 -0.74 -10.16 -13.14
C GLU A 322 0.41 -10.31 -14.14
N THR A 323 0.78 -9.20 -14.74
CA THR A 323 1.81 -9.11 -15.79
C THR A 323 2.92 -8.14 -15.48
N ILE A 324 2.67 -7.20 -14.55
CA ILE A 324 3.51 -6.04 -14.28
C ILE A 324 3.99 -6.07 -12.83
N ASP A 325 5.21 -5.66 -12.61
CA ASP A 325 5.94 -5.77 -11.34
C ASP A 325 5.37 -4.96 -10.16
N PHE A 326 4.48 -4.00 -10.40
CA PHE A 326 3.80 -3.28 -9.34
C PHE A 326 2.50 -3.96 -8.87
N GLU A 327 1.95 -4.90 -9.65
CA GLU A 327 0.71 -5.60 -9.30
C GLU A 327 0.90 -6.35 -7.99
N ILE A 328 -0.18 -6.49 -7.25
CA ILE A 328 -0.15 -6.90 -5.85
C ILE A 328 -0.69 -8.32 -5.76
N ILE A 329 -0.01 -9.17 -5.00
CA ILE A 329 -0.57 -10.43 -4.53
C ILE A 329 -0.96 -10.32 -3.06
N GLU A 330 -1.99 -11.06 -2.69
CA GLU A 330 -2.57 -11.01 -1.36
C GLU A 330 -2.51 -12.36 -0.65
N GLY A 331 -2.33 -12.31 0.66
CA GLY A 331 -2.38 -13.50 1.50
C GLY A 331 -2.33 -13.15 2.98
N VAL A 332 -2.67 -14.14 3.81
CA VAL A 332 -2.81 -13.97 5.25
C VAL A 332 -1.82 -14.85 6.00
N GLU A 333 -1.19 -14.31 7.02
CA GLU A 333 -0.45 -15.04 8.04
C GLU A 333 -0.80 -14.50 9.42
N ASN A 334 -1.35 -15.33 10.31
CA ASN A 334 -1.64 -14.98 11.70
C ASN A 334 -2.63 -13.80 11.89
N ASP A 335 -3.70 -13.76 11.10
CA ASP A 335 -4.69 -12.67 11.06
C ASP A 335 -4.09 -11.31 10.59
N ILE A 336 -2.91 -11.32 9.98
CA ILE A 336 -2.30 -10.18 9.30
C ILE A 336 -2.41 -10.43 7.80
N GLU A 337 -3.04 -9.49 7.09
CA GLU A 337 -3.16 -9.51 5.64
C GLU A 337 -1.95 -8.78 5.03
N TYR A 338 -1.32 -9.39 4.04
CA TYR A 338 -0.17 -8.86 3.32
C TYR A 338 -0.56 -8.58 1.88
N MET A 339 -0.38 -7.36 1.42
CA MET A 339 -0.54 -6.90 0.04
C MET A 339 0.86 -6.61 -0.51
N LEU A 340 1.41 -7.56 -1.25
CA LEU A 340 2.82 -7.56 -1.66
C LEU A 340 2.96 -7.20 -3.14
N PRO A 341 3.57 -6.06 -3.49
CA PRO A 341 3.91 -5.77 -4.89
C PRO A 341 4.88 -6.83 -5.44
N MET A 342 4.61 -7.33 -6.64
CA MET A 342 5.43 -8.37 -7.29
C MET A 342 6.92 -8.01 -7.37
N LYS A 343 7.26 -6.73 -7.54
CA LYS A 343 8.65 -6.23 -7.53
C LYS A 343 9.40 -6.48 -6.22
N ASN A 344 8.69 -6.66 -5.10
CA ASN A 344 9.28 -6.94 -3.79
C ASN A 344 9.47 -8.44 -3.56
N ILE A 345 8.92 -9.29 -4.44
CA ILE A 345 8.95 -10.75 -4.31
C ILE A 345 10.14 -11.31 -5.08
N LYS A 346 10.96 -12.09 -4.40
CA LYS A 346 12.07 -12.85 -4.98
C LYS A 346 11.61 -14.22 -5.49
N SER A 347 10.82 -14.93 -4.68
CA SER A 347 10.32 -16.25 -5.05
C SER A 347 9.02 -16.61 -4.34
N ILE A 348 8.25 -17.47 -4.99
CA ILE A 348 7.02 -18.07 -4.47
C ILE A 348 7.18 -19.58 -4.51
N THR A 349 7.00 -20.26 -3.38
CA THR A 349 7.13 -21.70 -3.25
C THR A 349 5.85 -22.29 -2.65
N PRO A 350 4.98 -22.92 -3.44
CA PRO A 350 3.81 -23.62 -2.91
C PRO A 350 4.24 -24.68 -1.88
N LYS A 351 3.65 -24.67 -0.70
CA LYS A 351 3.96 -25.64 0.38
C LYS A 351 2.93 -26.75 0.49
N ASN A 352 1.68 -26.38 0.30
CA ASN A 352 0.55 -27.30 0.29
C ASN A 352 -0.61 -26.69 -0.53
N TYR A 353 -1.81 -27.20 -0.33
CA TYR A 353 -3.01 -26.72 -1.02
C TYR A 353 -3.36 -25.26 -0.65
N ASP A 354 -3.15 -24.86 0.61
CA ASP A 354 -3.66 -23.61 1.18
C ASP A 354 -2.58 -22.52 1.34
N TYR A 355 -1.29 -22.88 1.34
CA TYR A 355 -0.20 -21.98 1.72
C TYR A 355 0.95 -22.00 0.75
N SER A 356 1.56 -20.82 0.55
CA SER A 356 2.82 -20.65 -0.15
C SER A 356 3.82 -19.86 0.69
N GLN A 357 5.08 -20.23 0.61
CA GLN A 357 6.17 -19.43 1.14
C GLN A 357 6.52 -18.35 0.13
N ILE A 358 6.50 -17.11 0.57
CA ILE A 358 6.85 -15.92 -0.20
C ILE A 358 8.15 -15.37 0.37
N ASP A 359 9.22 -15.43 -0.42
CA ASP A 359 10.50 -14.82 -0.06
C ASP A 359 10.62 -13.45 -0.73
N LEU A 360 10.90 -12.41 0.04
CA LEU A 360 11.07 -11.06 -0.46
C LEU A 360 12.53 -10.77 -0.85
N VAL A 361 12.71 -9.75 -1.67
CA VAL A 361 14.03 -9.26 -2.10
C VAL A 361 14.85 -8.74 -0.92
N ASN A 362 14.19 -8.16 0.10
CA ASN A 362 14.83 -7.68 1.32
C ASN A 362 15.26 -8.79 2.30
N GLY A 363 14.99 -10.08 1.99
CA GLY A 363 15.34 -11.23 2.78
C GLY A 363 14.28 -11.66 3.81
N GLN A 364 13.18 -10.97 3.94
CA GLN A 364 12.04 -11.44 4.73
C GLN A 364 11.34 -12.61 4.02
N SER A 365 10.64 -13.44 4.79
CA SER A 365 9.89 -14.58 4.29
C SER A 365 8.60 -14.73 5.07
N PHE A 366 7.50 -15.02 4.35
CA PHE A 366 6.17 -15.19 4.90
C PHE A 366 5.57 -16.52 4.44
N LEU A 367 4.76 -17.16 5.28
CA LEU A 367 3.96 -18.32 4.93
C LEU A 367 2.51 -17.87 4.73
N LEU A 368 2.17 -17.39 3.56
CA LEU A 368 0.87 -16.82 3.26
C LEU A 368 -0.13 -17.87 2.79
N GLY A 369 -1.37 -17.73 3.25
CA GLY A 369 -2.51 -18.56 2.87
C GLY A 369 -3.77 -17.73 2.66
N GLU A 370 -4.92 -18.42 2.57
CA GLU A 370 -6.29 -17.88 2.45
C GLU A 370 -6.58 -17.13 1.14
N GLY A 371 -5.60 -16.40 0.59
CA GLY A 371 -5.69 -15.70 -0.69
C GLY A 371 -5.68 -16.65 -1.90
N ARG A 372 -6.35 -16.23 -2.99
CA ARG A 372 -6.30 -16.90 -4.30
C ARG A 372 -4.86 -16.98 -4.79
N ASP A 373 -4.12 -15.89 -4.71
CA ASP A 373 -2.78 -15.75 -5.27
C ASP A 373 -1.77 -16.73 -4.69
N VAL A 374 -1.93 -17.13 -3.45
CA VAL A 374 -0.94 -17.90 -2.69
C VAL A 374 -1.36 -19.33 -2.38
N SER A 375 -2.47 -19.79 -2.97
CA SER A 375 -3.06 -21.12 -2.74
C SER A 375 -3.34 -21.87 -4.04
N ALA A 376 -3.84 -23.08 -3.94
CA ALA A 376 -4.25 -23.89 -5.10
C ALA A 376 -5.50 -23.34 -5.83
N LYS A 377 -6.09 -22.25 -5.38
CA LYS A 377 -7.12 -21.47 -6.07
C LYS A 377 -6.52 -20.63 -7.20
N ASN A 378 -5.20 -20.45 -7.24
CA ASN A 378 -4.48 -19.75 -8.31
C ASN A 378 -4.77 -20.44 -9.68
N ALA A 379 -5.14 -19.66 -10.67
CA ALA A 379 -5.52 -20.17 -11.99
C ALA A 379 -4.35 -20.76 -12.79
N GLY A 380 -3.10 -20.55 -12.31
CA GLY A 380 -1.88 -21.03 -12.95
C GLY A 380 -1.06 -19.92 -13.57
N ILE A 381 0.03 -20.32 -14.21
CA ILE A 381 1.05 -19.42 -14.75
C ILE A 381 1.18 -19.59 -16.24
N LEU A 382 1.17 -18.49 -17.01
CA LEU A 382 1.60 -18.49 -18.40
C LEU A 382 3.06 -18.02 -18.48
N VAL A 383 3.90 -18.76 -19.20
CA VAL A 383 5.30 -18.39 -19.46
C VAL A 383 5.52 -18.22 -20.95
N PHE A 384 5.79 -16.99 -21.39
CA PHE A 384 6.12 -16.64 -22.77
C PHE A 384 7.62 -16.87 -22.99
N VAL A 385 7.95 -18.01 -23.56
CA VAL A 385 9.34 -18.42 -23.80
C VAL A 385 9.85 -17.77 -25.10
N LYS A 386 11.02 -17.13 -25.05
CA LYS A 386 11.63 -16.51 -26.23
C LYS A 386 11.74 -17.50 -27.40
N GLY A 387 11.21 -17.12 -28.55
CA GLY A 387 11.26 -17.93 -29.78
C GLY A 387 10.16 -18.99 -29.89
N LYS A 388 9.28 -19.13 -28.92
CA LYS A 388 8.05 -19.92 -29.05
C LYS A 388 6.87 -19.04 -29.40
N LYS A 389 5.95 -19.55 -30.21
CA LYS A 389 4.74 -18.83 -30.64
C LYS A 389 3.70 -18.76 -29.51
N ASP A 390 3.49 -19.89 -28.83
CA ASP A 390 2.47 -20.02 -27.81
C ASP A 390 3.13 -20.07 -26.42
N PRO A 391 2.49 -19.48 -25.38
CA PRO A 391 3.01 -19.57 -24.00
C PRO A 391 2.89 -21.01 -23.47
N VAL A 392 3.71 -21.32 -22.49
CA VAL A 392 3.61 -22.56 -21.71
C VAL A 392 2.73 -22.30 -20.52
N PHE A 393 1.57 -22.99 -20.46
CA PHE A 393 0.70 -22.96 -19.29
C PHE A 393 1.17 -23.99 -18.25
N ILE A 394 1.26 -23.56 -17.00
CA ILE A 394 1.68 -24.39 -15.86
C ILE A 394 0.62 -24.25 -14.77
N THR A 395 -0.05 -25.36 -14.45
CA THR A 395 -1.03 -25.39 -13.36
C THR A 395 -0.32 -25.25 -12.01
N TRP A 396 -0.95 -24.57 -11.05
CA TRP A 396 -0.41 -24.37 -9.71
C TRP A 396 0.15 -25.65 -9.08
N ARG A 397 -0.57 -26.77 -9.19
CA ARG A 397 -0.17 -28.06 -8.62
C ARG A 397 1.12 -28.67 -9.20
N ARG A 398 1.60 -28.17 -10.33
CA ARG A 398 2.87 -28.64 -10.95
C ARG A 398 4.06 -27.75 -10.61
N ILE A 399 3.83 -26.65 -9.89
CA ILE A 399 4.88 -25.70 -9.54
C ILE A 399 5.62 -26.18 -8.30
N ASN A 400 6.94 -26.23 -8.39
CA ASN A 400 7.83 -26.39 -7.26
C ASN A 400 8.22 -25.02 -6.70
N GLN A 401 8.64 -24.10 -7.57
CA GLN A 401 9.00 -22.73 -7.21
C GLN A 401 8.89 -21.80 -8.41
N ILE A 402 8.53 -20.56 -8.17
CA ILE A 402 8.63 -19.44 -9.11
C ILE A 402 9.69 -18.49 -8.60
N THR A 403 10.65 -18.14 -9.43
CA THR A 403 11.71 -17.16 -9.11
C THR A 403 11.61 -16.00 -10.09
N PHE A 404 11.51 -14.78 -9.58
CA PHE A 404 11.44 -13.55 -10.39
C PHE A 404 12.84 -12.94 -10.58
N ASN A 405 13.03 -12.22 -11.75
CA ASN A 405 14.29 -11.58 -12.12
C ASN A 405 14.35 -10.12 -11.66
#